data_b1c285f5481f16bb27b8ce0a0a1245f3
#
_entry.id   b1c285f5481f16bb27b8ce0a0a1245f3
#
_cell.length_a   1.000
_cell.length_b   1.000
_cell.length_c   1.000
_cell.angle_alpha   90.00
_cell.angle_beta   90.00
_cell.angle_gamma   90.00
#
_symmetry.space_group_name_H-M   'P 1'
#
loop_
_entity.id
_entity.type
_entity.pdbx_description
1 polymer ?
#
loop_
_entity_poly.entity_id
_entity_poly.type
_entity_poly.pdbx_seq_one_letter_code
_entity_poly.pdbx_strand_id
1 'polypeptide(L)'
;VGSEMCIRDRSYDVTSADLNKVIRHARANDWFEGNITSDDNGSATLFRYINDHVTRYGTPSLLRTGLDVISHKDDWSVLSWKAEVTRRAEKVIEKMKPRYRPIDVSWLVDLVQLSQREDGPKLAQALLLEHGIILIAEPQITGMKIDGAAFLADDIPVIGLTLRTNTLDNFWFTLLHEVAHVILHYRTGLSAGFFDEDASMYSDGIDGFEAEANEFAANLLIPEHIWSRSPARIAKSSEPIEKLADKLKIHPAIIFGRIRMERKDYSIFSNKLGRGLAQGLLLNNAEKEDA
;
A
#
# COMPACT_ATOMS: atom_id res chain seq x y z
N VAL A 1 16.12 28.08 -14.32
CA VAL A 1 17.45 27.48 -14.63
C VAL A 1 17.96 26.61 -13.46
N GLY A 2 17.42 26.79 -12.22
CA GLY A 2 17.87 26.03 -11.03
C GLY A 2 17.04 24.79 -10.69
N SER A 3 15.80 24.67 -11.18
CA SER A 3 14.91 23.56 -10.80
C SER A 3 15.06 22.28 -11.62
N GLU A 4 15.51 22.40 -12.87
CA GLU A 4 15.81 21.22 -13.70
C GLU A 4 17.08 20.48 -13.24
N MET A 5 17.96 21.14 -12.50
CA MET A 5 19.25 20.62 -12.06
C MET A 5 19.12 19.61 -10.91
N CYS A 6 18.09 19.75 -10.03
CA CYS A 6 17.95 18.85 -8.87
C CYS A 6 17.51 17.41 -9.21
N ILE A 7 16.70 17.24 -10.25
CA ILE A 7 16.31 15.90 -10.72
C ILE A 7 17.36 15.33 -11.67
N ARG A 8 18.06 16.19 -12.43
CA ARG A 8 19.10 15.78 -13.38
C ARG A 8 20.42 15.38 -12.72
N ASP A 9 20.75 15.91 -11.56
CA ASP A 9 21.99 15.58 -10.82
C ASP A 9 21.89 14.28 -10.01
N ARG A 10 20.68 13.78 -9.74
CA ARG A 10 20.46 12.43 -9.23
C ARG A 10 20.07 11.58 -10.41
N SER A 11 20.99 10.79 -10.92
CA SER A 11 20.98 9.97 -12.14
C SER A 11 19.77 9.02 -12.29
N TYR A 12 18.55 9.58 -12.32
CA TYR A 12 17.41 8.84 -12.84
C TYR A 12 17.50 8.88 -14.37
N ASP A 13 18.01 7.84 -14.99
CA ASP A 13 17.94 7.64 -16.44
C ASP A 13 16.48 7.39 -16.85
N VAL A 14 15.66 8.45 -16.79
CA VAL A 14 14.26 8.40 -17.20
C VAL A 14 14.20 8.39 -18.71
N THR A 15 13.84 7.25 -19.28
CA THR A 15 13.61 7.17 -20.72
C THR A 15 12.31 7.85 -21.12
N SER A 16 12.21 8.34 -22.36
CA SER A 16 10.94 8.86 -22.90
C SER A 16 9.81 7.81 -22.84
N ALA A 17 10.13 6.54 -22.88
CA ALA A 17 9.17 5.44 -22.75
C ALA A 17 8.59 5.37 -21.32
N ASP A 18 9.43 5.52 -20.29
CA ASP A 18 9.01 5.49 -18.89
C ASP A 18 8.14 6.71 -18.56
N LEU A 19 8.54 7.90 -19.05
CA LEU A 19 7.77 9.12 -18.91
C LEU A 19 6.38 9.00 -19.55
N ASN A 20 6.33 8.53 -20.81
CA ASN A 20 5.05 8.32 -21.51
C ASN A 20 4.13 7.31 -20.83
N LYS A 21 4.70 6.33 -20.12
CA LYS A 21 3.98 5.34 -19.35
C LYS A 21 3.28 5.98 -18.14
N VAL A 22 4.02 6.80 -17.37
CA VAL A 22 3.46 7.55 -16.24
C VAL A 22 2.41 8.55 -16.71
N ILE A 23 2.65 9.31 -17.77
CA ILE A 23 1.69 10.28 -18.33
C ILE A 23 0.38 9.59 -18.77
N ARG A 24 0.47 8.43 -19.43
CA ARG A 24 -0.73 7.66 -19.81
C ARG A 24 -1.51 7.18 -18.59
N HIS A 25 -0.80 6.72 -17.56
CA HIS A 25 -1.44 6.30 -16.32
C HIS A 25 -2.11 7.48 -15.61
N ALA A 26 -1.40 8.58 -15.48
CA ALA A 26 -1.88 9.82 -14.85
C ALA A 26 -3.17 10.34 -15.50
N ARG A 27 -3.27 10.28 -16.83
CA ARG A 27 -4.51 10.63 -17.56
C ARG A 27 -5.65 9.66 -17.31
N ALA A 28 -5.35 8.36 -17.30
CA ALA A 28 -6.35 7.32 -17.11
C ALA A 28 -6.96 7.34 -15.69
N ASN A 29 -6.24 7.91 -14.72
CA ASN A 29 -6.62 7.96 -13.31
C ASN A 29 -6.84 9.39 -12.79
N ASP A 30 -7.05 10.32 -13.68
CA ASP A 30 -7.39 11.73 -13.39
C ASP A 30 -6.41 12.45 -12.44
N TRP A 31 -5.12 12.12 -12.56
CA TRP A 31 -4.08 12.84 -11.83
C TRP A 31 -4.05 14.29 -12.29
N PHE A 32 -3.71 15.20 -11.38
CA PHE A 32 -3.60 16.65 -11.68
C PHE A 32 -4.89 17.31 -12.19
N GLU A 33 -6.06 16.76 -11.79
CA GLU A 33 -7.36 17.34 -12.13
C GLU A 33 -7.57 17.46 -13.66
N GLY A 34 -7.11 16.44 -14.40
CA GLY A 34 -7.24 16.37 -15.86
C GLY A 34 -6.32 17.29 -16.67
N ASN A 35 -5.41 18.03 -16.01
CA ASN A 35 -4.56 19.01 -16.67
C ASN A 35 -3.33 18.44 -17.40
N ILE A 36 -3.19 17.13 -17.51
CA ILE A 36 -2.08 16.53 -18.26
C ILE A 36 -2.44 16.41 -19.74
N THR A 37 -1.78 17.22 -20.55
CA THR A 37 -1.85 17.16 -22.02
C THR A 37 -0.87 16.12 -22.60
N SER A 38 -1.02 15.75 -23.89
CA SER A 38 -0.17 14.75 -24.58
C SER A 38 1.15 15.27 -25.09
N ASP A 39 1.38 16.55 -24.91
CA ASP A 39 2.51 17.31 -25.43
C ASP A 39 3.60 17.53 -24.35
N ASP A 40 4.59 18.30 -24.70
CA ASP A 40 5.70 18.69 -23.81
C ASP A 40 5.22 19.35 -22.50
N ASN A 41 4.04 19.98 -22.49
CA ASN A 41 3.45 20.55 -21.29
C ASN A 41 3.06 19.49 -20.25
N GLY A 42 2.57 18.32 -20.66
CA GLY A 42 2.25 17.21 -19.76
C GLY A 42 3.48 16.66 -19.06
N SER A 43 4.59 16.54 -19.79
CA SER A 43 5.87 16.12 -19.23
C SER A 43 6.42 17.15 -18.24
N ALA A 44 6.39 18.44 -18.60
CA ALA A 44 6.85 19.53 -17.72
C ALA A 44 6.00 19.62 -16.43
N THR A 45 4.69 19.42 -16.54
CA THR A 45 3.77 19.38 -15.38
C THR A 45 4.09 18.23 -14.46
N LEU A 46 4.30 17.03 -15.00
CA LEU A 46 4.68 15.86 -14.21
C LEU A 46 6.02 16.06 -13.51
N PHE A 47 7.04 16.56 -14.22
CA PHE A 47 8.36 16.82 -13.63
C PHE A 47 8.30 17.85 -12.51
N ARG A 48 7.57 18.96 -12.70
CA ARG A 48 7.39 19.97 -11.66
C ARG A 48 6.75 19.36 -10.43
N TYR A 49 5.67 18.60 -10.60
CA TYR A 49 4.94 17.96 -9.53
C TYR A 49 5.81 16.99 -8.73
N ILE A 50 6.58 16.13 -9.39
CA ILE A 50 7.49 15.20 -8.72
C ILE A 50 8.63 15.95 -8.02
N ASN A 51 9.15 17.02 -8.64
CA ASN A 51 10.17 17.84 -8.02
C ASN A 51 9.66 18.54 -6.75
N ASP A 52 8.44 19.06 -6.78
CA ASP A 52 7.81 19.68 -5.60
C ASP A 52 7.64 18.64 -4.48
N HIS A 53 7.19 17.42 -4.82
CA HIS A 53 7.09 16.32 -3.86
C HIS A 53 8.46 15.95 -3.26
N VAL A 54 9.48 15.75 -4.09
CA VAL A 54 10.84 15.41 -3.64
C VAL A 54 11.44 16.54 -2.78
N THR A 55 11.17 17.78 -3.13
CA THR A 55 11.65 18.95 -2.37
C THR A 55 11.02 19.00 -0.97
N ARG A 56 9.74 18.67 -0.85
CA ARG A 56 8.99 18.72 0.41
C ARG A 56 9.24 17.48 1.31
N TYR A 57 9.22 16.29 0.74
CA TYR A 57 9.26 15.02 1.47
C TYR A 57 10.55 14.22 1.29
N GLY A 58 11.51 14.73 0.54
CA GLY A 58 12.73 14.02 0.19
C GLY A 58 12.52 12.92 -0.86
N THR A 59 13.60 12.28 -1.27
CA THR A 59 13.52 11.05 -2.06
C THR A 59 13.06 9.93 -1.15
N PRO A 60 12.07 9.10 -1.56
CA PRO A 60 11.68 7.98 -0.75
C PRO A 60 12.86 7.02 -0.60
N SER A 61 13.29 6.78 0.61
CA SER A 61 13.92 5.52 0.91
C SER A 61 12.81 4.48 0.77
N LEU A 62 12.96 3.63 -0.20
CA LEU A 62 12.00 2.56 -0.46
C LEU A 62 12.12 1.57 0.69
N LEU A 63 11.10 1.53 1.55
CA LEU A 63 10.86 0.34 2.32
C LEU A 63 10.69 -0.79 1.30
N ARG A 64 11.59 -1.74 1.29
CA ARG A 64 11.53 -2.93 0.45
C ARG A 64 10.29 -3.71 0.87
N THR A 65 9.21 -3.58 0.13
CA THR A 65 8.11 -4.53 0.23
C THR A 65 8.58 -5.82 -0.44
N GLY A 66 9.21 -6.71 0.31
CA GLY A 66 9.38 -8.15 0.05
C GLY A 66 9.80 -8.66 -1.34
N LEU A 67 10.23 -7.80 -2.25
CA LEU A 67 10.58 -8.16 -3.62
C LEU A 67 11.94 -7.57 -3.99
N ASP A 68 12.73 -8.37 -4.67
CA ASP A 68 14.07 -8.11 -5.22
C ASP A 68 14.35 -6.64 -5.51
N VAL A 69 15.61 -6.24 -5.30
CA VAL A 69 16.15 -4.91 -5.59
C VAL A 69 15.40 -4.25 -6.75
N ILE A 70 14.59 -3.22 -6.42
CA ILE A 70 13.88 -2.45 -7.44
C ILE A 70 14.95 -1.90 -8.38
N SER A 71 14.89 -2.25 -9.65
CA SER A 71 15.83 -1.72 -10.64
C SER A 71 15.61 -0.20 -10.76
N HIS A 72 16.65 0.58 -11.05
CA HIS A 72 16.55 2.04 -11.22
C HIS A 72 15.39 2.50 -12.13
N LYS A 73 14.91 1.63 -13.03
CA LYS A 73 13.76 1.90 -13.91
C LYS A 73 12.41 1.86 -13.21
N ASP A 74 12.28 1.05 -12.15
CA ASP A 74 11.03 0.92 -11.40
C ASP A 74 10.89 2.06 -10.38
N ASP A 75 12.00 2.70 -9.97
CA ASP A 75 12.04 3.79 -8.99
C ASP A 75 11.20 5.00 -9.43
N TRP A 76 11.25 5.37 -10.73
CA TRP A 76 10.51 6.49 -11.28
C TRP A 76 8.99 6.28 -11.21
N SER A 77 8.51 5.09 -11.55
CA SER A 77 7.08 4.76 -11.47
C SER A 77 6.61 4.76 -10.02
N VAL A 78 7.41 4.20 -9.11
CA VAL A 78 7.11 4.19 -7.67
C VAL A 78 7.10 5.60 -7.09
N LEU A 79 8.09 6.43 -7.45
CA LEU A 79 8.16 7.82 -7.02
C LEU A 79 6.94 8.63 -7.50
N SER A 80 6.57 8.47 -8.77
CA SER A 80 5.41 9.16 -9.35
C SER A 80 4.11 8.73 -8.68
N TRP A 81 3.94 7.43 -8.45
CA TRP A 81 2.79 6.87 -7.75
C TRP A 81 2.71 7.38 -6.31
N LYS A 82 3.83 7.35 -5.57
CA LYS A 82 3.89 7.86 -4.19
C LYS A 82 3.55 9.35 -4.13
N ALA A 83 4.04 10.14 -5.09
CA ALA A 83 3.73 11.56 -5.17
C ALA A 83 2.22 11.81 -5.32
N GLU A 84 1.53 11.03 -6.16
CA GLU A 84 0.06 11.14 -6.29
C GLU A 84 -0.67 10.68 -5.02
N VAL A 85 -0.27 9.57 -4.42
CA VAL A 85 -0.83 9.11 -3.13
C VAL A 85 -0.68 10.19 -2.07
N THR A 86 0.50 10.83 -1.98
CA THR A 86 0.76 11.93 -1.04
C THR A 86 -0.16 13.12 -1.32
N ARG A 87 -0.30 13.55 -2.58
CA ARG A 87 -1.18 14.66 -2.96
C ARG A 87 -2.64 14.41 -2.57
N ARG A 88 -3.13 13.18 -2.76
CA ARG A 88 -4.48 12.80 -2.31
C ARG A 88 -4.59 12.80 -0.78
N ALA A 89 -3.56 12.33 -0.09
CA ALA A 89 -3.52 12.36 1.36
C ALA A 89 -3.50 13.79 1.91
N GLU A 90 -2.77 14.72 1.29
CA GLU A 90 -2.75 16.15 1.65
C GLU A 90 -4.15 16.77 1.62
N LYS A 91 -4.96 16.47 0.60
CA LYS A 91 -6.37 16.92 0.56
C LYS A 91 -7.19 16.40 1.76
N VAL A 92 -6.95 15.14 2.17
CA VAL A 92 -7.58 14.56 3.36
C VAL A 92 -7.08 15.27 4.62
N ILE A 93 -5.77 15.53 4.74
CA ILE A 93 -5.17 16.24 5.88
C ILE A 93 -5.77 17.63 6.03
N GLU A 94 -5.86 18.40 4.94
CA GLU A 94 -6.43 19.75 4.95
C GLU A 94 -7.90 19.76 5.41
N LYS A 95 -8.70 18.83 4.89
CA LYS A 95 -10.15 18.74 5.16
C LYS A 95 -10.45 18.17 6.54
N MET A 96 -9.80 17.07 6.92
CA MET A 96 -10.15 16.25 8.08
C MET A 96 -9.26 16.51 9.31
N LYS A 97 -8.05 17.05 9.10
CA LYS A 97 -7.06 17.34 10.17
C LYS A 97 -6.84 16.15 11.12
N PRO A 98 -6.55 14.94 10.59
CA PRO A 98 -6.40 13.75 11.40
C PRO A 98 -5.25 13.92 12.41
N ARG A 99 -5.31 13.16 13.52
CA ARG A 99 -4.25 13.14 14.53
C ARG A 99 -3.88 11.71 14.85
N TYR A 100 -2.68 11.32 14.48
CA TYR A 100 -2.17 10.00 14.81
C TYR A 100 -1.74 9.94 16.29
N ARG A 101 -2.17 8.86 16.98
CA ARG A 101 -1.79 8.58 18.37
C ARG A 101 -1.37 7.12 18.50
N PRO A 102 -0.06 6.83 18.61
CA PRO A 102 0.46 5.44 18.57
C PRO A 102 0.27 4.62 19.85
N ILE A 103 -0.55 5.10 20.81
CA ILE A 103 -0.61 4.51 22.16
C ILE A 103 -1.66 3.40 22.27
N ASP A 104 -2.75 3.48 21.52
CA ASP A 104 -3.83 2.51 21.56
C ASP A 104 -3.89 1.69 20.27
N VAL A 105 -3.78 0.38 20.40
CA VAL A 105 -3.84 -0.59 19.29
C VAL A 105 -5.01 -1.57 19.42
N SER A 106 -5.94 -1.34 20.37
CA SER A 106 -7.08 -2.23 20.62
C SER A 106 -8.02 -2.32 19.41
N TRP A 107 -8.12 -1.26 18.62
CA TRP A 107 -8.92 -1.16 17.40
C TRP A 107 -8.46 -2.09 16.26
N LEU A 108 -7.25 -2.64 16.34
CA LEU A 108 -6.76 -3.58 15.32
C LEU A 108 -7.61 -4.85 15.22
N VAL A 109 -8.22 -5.28 16.32
CA VAL A 109 -9.13 -6.42 16.31
C VAL A 109 -10.40 -6.08 15.52
N ASP A 110 -10.93 -4.87 15.72
CA ASP A 110 -12.10 -4.39 14.99
C ASP A 110 -11.77 -4.26 13.50
N LEU A 111 -10.59 -3.71 13.15
CA LEU A 111 -10.12 -3.61 11.78
C LEU A 111 -10.13 -4.97 11.07
N VAL A 112 -9.60 -6.01 11.72
CA VAL A 112 -9.58 -7.37 11.15
C VAL A 112 -10.99 -7.92 10.96
N GLN A 113 -11.90 -7.68 11.92
CA GLN A 113 -13.28 -8.16 11.84
C GLN A 113 -14.10 -7.47 10.74
N LEU A 114 -13.73 -6.27 10.31
CA LEU A 114 -14.33 -5.63 9.13
C LEU A 114 -14.18 -6.48 7.86
N SER A 115 -13.24 -7.42 7.84
CA SER A 115 -13.09 -8.34 6.70
C SER A 115 -14.34 -9.18 6.43
N GLN A 116 -15.21 -9.43 7.41
CA GLN A 116 -16.48 -10.13 7.22
C GLN A 116 -17.54 -9.30 6.48
N ARG A 117 -17.36 -7.98 6.45
CA ARG A 117 -18.32 -7.06 5.85
C ARG A 117 -18.11 -6.97 4.35
N GLU A 118 -19.20 -6.88 3.60
CA GLU A 118 -19.14 -6.63 2.14
C GLU A 118 -18.50 -5.29 1.82
N ASP A 119 -18.76 -4.27 2.64
CA ASP A 119 -18.19 -2.93 2.58
C ASP A 119 -16.89 -2.77 3.41
N GLY A 120 -16.33 -3.89 3.88
CA GLY A 120 -15.17 -3.94 4.78
C GLY A 120 -13.99 -3.07 4.38
N PRO A 121 -13.52 -3.09 3.12
CA PRO A 121 -12.43 -2.22 2.68
C PRO A 121 -12.71 -0.72 2.86
N LYS A 122 -13.94 -0.27 2.62
CA LYS A 122 -14.35 1.13 2.82
C LYS A 122 -14.45 1.47 4.30
N LEU A 123 -14.98 0.57 5.11
CA LEU A 123 -15.03 0.75 6.57
C LEU A 123 -13.64 0.75 7.19
N ALA A 124 -12.70 -0.04 6.66
CA ALA A 124 -11.30 -0.02 7.08
C ALA A 124 -10.65 1.35 6.82
N GLN A 125 -10.93 1.96 5.66
CA GLN A 125 -10.46 3.32 5.35
C GLN A 125 -10.99 4.35 6.36
N ALA A 126 -12.27 4.26 6.72
CA ALA A 126 -12.89 5.15 7.71
C ALA A 126 -12.30 4.93 9.12
N LEU A 127 -12.18 3.69 9.56
CA LEU A 127 -11.61 3.35 10.87
C LEU A 127 -10.14 3.81 10.99
N LEU A 128 -9.33 3.61 9.96
CA LEU A 128 -7.95 4.10 9.95
C LEU A 128 -7.89 5.61 10.09
N LEU A 129 -8.76 6.34 9.38
CA LEU A 129 -8.82 7.81 9.46
C LEU A 129 -9.22 8.29 10.87
N GLU A 130 -10.11 7.61 11.57
CA GLU A 130 -10.47 7.89 12.98
C GLU A 130 -9.25 7.77 13.90
N HIS A 131 -8.32 6.86 13.58
CA HIS A 131 -7.06 6.67 14.30
C HIS A 131 -5.89 7.51 13.75
N GLY A 132 -6.18 8.42 12.82
CA GLY A 132 -5.18 9.35 12.27
C GLY A 132 -4.26 8.73 11.22
N ILE A 133 -4.67 7.62 10.59
CA ILE A 133 -3.96 6.95 9.50
C ILE A 133 -4.77 7.13 8.23
N ILE A 134 -4.15 7.62 7.17
CA ILE A 134 -4.83 7.85 5.90
C ILE A 134 -4.58 6.66 4.96
N LEU A 135 -5.65 6.04 4.46
CA LEU A 135 -5.58 5.00 3.45
C LEU A 135 -5.99 5.56 2.08
N ILE A 136 -5.09 5.47 1.11
CA ILE A 136 -5.33 5.85 -0.28
C ILE A 136 -5.17 4.62 -1.18
N ALA A 137 -6.18 4.32 -1.97
CA ALA A 137 -6.06 3.37 -3.06
C ALA A 137 -5.74 4.12 -4.36
N GLU A 138 -4.63 3.76 -5.00
CA GLU A 138 -4.21 4.31 -6.27
C GLU A 138 -3.70 3.19 -7.16
N PRO A 139 -4.28 2.98 -8.35
CA PRO A 139 -3.85 1.88 -9.22
C PRO A 139 -2.36 1.93 -9.53
N GLN A 140 -1.76 0.73 -9.70
CA GLN A 140 -0.36 0.63 -10.07
C GLN A 140 -0.09 1.20 -11.47
N ILE A 141 1.04 1.88 -11.63
CA ILE A 141 1.58 2.17 -12.97
C ILE A 141 2.06 0.83 -13.58
N THR A 142 1.81 0.62 -14.88
CA THR A 142 2.18 -0.63 -15.55
C THR A 142 3.66 -0.98 -15.34
N GLY A 143 3.93 -2.16 -14.81
CA GLY A 143 5.27 -2.68 -14.51
C GLY A 143 5.75 -2.42 -13.08
N MET A 144 5.05 -1.62 -12.26
CA MET A 144 5.31 -1.57 -10.83
C MET A 144 5.02 -2.94 -10.18
N LYS A 145 5.82 -3.28 -9.17
CA LYS A 145 5.71 -4.58 -8.48
C LYS A 145 5.36 -4.44 -7.00
N ILE A 146 5.06 -3.23 -6.52
CA ILE A 146 4.65 -3.01 -5.13
C ILE A 146 3.14 -3.22 -4.99
N ASP A 147 2.70 -3.77 -3.87
CA ASP A 147 1.30 -3.94 -3.50
C ASP A 147 0.81 -2.79 -2.60
N GLY A 148 1.69 -2.24 -1.76
CA GLY A 148 1.44 -1.10 -0.89
C GLY A 148 2.71 -0.37 -0.49
N ALA A 149 2.55 0.71 0.26
CA ALA A 149 3.63 1.43 0.93
C ALA A 149 3.08 2.27 2.09
N ALA A 150 3.76 2.26 3.25
CA ALA A 150 3.52 3.16 4.36
C ALA A 150 4.59 4.26 4.40
N PHE A 151 4.18 5.50 4.63
CA PHE A 151 5.08 6.67 4.72
C PHE A 151 4.40 7.80 5.50
N LEU A 152 5.10 8.92 5.70
CA LEU A 152 4.55 10.11 6.35
C LEU A 152 4.29 11.23 5.35
N ALA A 153 3.18 11.93 5.54
CA ALA A 153 2.88 13.22 4.95
C ALA A 153 2.53 14.19 6.09
N ASP A 154 3.33 15.25 6.29
CA ASP A 154 3.21 16.22 7.40
C ASP A 154 3.03 15.51 8.77
N ASP A 155 3.88 14.53 9.07
CA ASP A 155 3.86 13.69 10.28
C ASP A 155 2.60 12.79 10.44
N ILE A 156 1.73 12.76 9.46
CA ILE A 156 0.56 11.87 9.43
C ILE A 156 0.90 10.59 8.66
N PRO A 157 0.67 9.40 9.24
CA PRO A 157 0.85 8.14 8.51
C PRO A 157 -0.10 8.02 7.33
N VAL A 158 0.47 7.68 6.19
CA VAL A 158 -0.26 7.41 4.95
C VAL A 158 0.07 6.00 4.49
N ILE A 159 -0.96 5.25 4.17
CA ILE A 159 -0.86 3.93 3.55
C ILE A 159 -1.40 4.06 2.13
N GLY A 160 -0.55 3.80 1.14
CA GLY A 160 -0.95 3.67 -0.25
C GLY A 160 -1.10 2.19 -0.64
N LEU A 161 -2.20 1.82 -1.30
CA LEU A 161 -2.39 0.47 -1.83
C LEU A 161 -2.61 0.52 -3.34
N THR A 162 -1.87 -0.32 -4.08
CA THR A 162 -2.00 -0.40 -5.53
C THR A 162 -3.19 -1.25 -5.98
N LEU A 163 -3.66 -2.13 -5.12
CA LEU A 163 -4.68 -3.15 -5.41
C LEU A 163 -4.34 -4.00 -6.65
N ARG A 164 -3.06 -4.17 -6.93
CA ARG A 164 -2.53 -4.91 -8.08
C ARG A 164 -3.06 -6.34 -8.12
N THR A 165 -2.97 -7.01 -6.97
CA THR A 165 -3.59 -8.31 -6.77
C THR A 165 -5.01 -8.10 -6.26
N ASN A 166 -5.97 -8.14 -7.18
CA ASN A 166 -7.36 -7.77 -6.93
C ASN A 166 -8.15 -8.91 -6.24
N THR A 167 -7.72 -9.30 -5.03
CA THR A 167 -8.38 -10.31 -4.19
C THR A 167 -8.42 -9.85 -2.73
N LEU A 168 -9.43 -10.29 -1.97
CA LEU A 168 -9.61 -9.87 -0.57
C LEU A 168 -8.51 -10.37 0.36
N ASP A 169 -7.98 -11.58 0.14
CA ASP A 169 -6.86 -12.09 0.93
C ASP A 169 -5.63 -11.21 0.81
N ASN A 170 -5.28 -10.82 -0.43
CA ASN A 170 -4.15 -9.92 -0.66
C ASN A 170 -4.42 -8.52 -0.10
N PHE A 171 -5.63 -7.99 -0.31
CA PHE A 171 -6.00 -6.68 0.23
C PHE A 171 -5.79 -6.62 1.76
N TRP A 172 -6.38 -7.57 2.50
CA TRP A 172 -6.29 -7.56 3.96
C TRP A 172 -4.88 -7.82 4.46
N PHE A 173 -4.13 -8.73 3.82
CA PHE A 173 -2.75 -8.98 4.21
C PHE A 173 -1.88 -7.74 3.96
N THR A 174 -1.95 -7.14 2.77
CA THR A 174 -1.16 -5.94 2.44
C THR A 174 -1.55 -4.76 3.33
N LEU A 175 -2.85 -4.52 3.56
CA LEU A 175 -3.29 -3.46 4.47
C LEU A 175 -2.69 -3.62 5.86
N LEU A 176 -2.76 -4.81 6.45
CA LEU A 176 -2.24 -5.05 7.80
C LEU A 176 -0.72 -5.07 7.86
N HIS A 177 -0.05 -5.45 6.78
CA HIS A 177 1.39 -5.31 6.64
C HIS A 177 1.80 -3.82 6.68
N GLU A 178 1.14 -2.96 5.92
CA GLU A 178 1.40 -1.52 5.96
C GLU A 178 1.02 -0.88 7.32
N VAL A 179 -0.07 -1.35 7.94
CA VAL A 179 -0.44 -0.96 9.31
C VAL A 179 0.64 -1.39 10.31
N ALA A 180 1.26 -2.55 10.13
CA ALA A 180 2.38 -2.98 10.98
C ALA A 180 3.57 -2.02 10.89
N HIS A 181 3.94 -1.55 9.70
CA HIS A 181 4.96 -0.52 9.55
C HIS A 181 4.60 0.77 10.30
N VAL A 182 3.34 1.18 10.25
CA VAL A 182 2.87 2.36 11.01
C VAL A 182 2.97 2.12 12.52
N ILE A 183 2.54 0.96 13.02
CA ILE A 183 2.48 0.69 14.47
C ILE A 183 3.88 0.42 15.04
N LEU A 184 4.67 -0.43 14.39
CA LEU A 184 5.94 -0.93 14.91
C LEU A 184 7.11 0.01 14.58
N HIS A 185 7.08 0.62 13.39
CA HIS A 185 8.23 1.31 12.82
C HIS A 185 8.02 2.83 12.64
N TYR A 186 6.95 3.41 13.21
CA TYR A 186 6.68 4.85 13.10
C TYR A 186 7.89 5.71 13.47
N ARG A 187 8.50 5.45 14.63
CA ARG A 187 9.63 6.26 15.13
C ARG A 187 10.98 5.86 14.55
N THR A 188 11.17 4.60 14.24
CA THR A 188 12.46 4.05 13.80
C THR A 188 12.58 3.98 12.28
N GLY A 189 11.47 3.79 11.59
CA GLY A 189 11.41 3.67 10.14
C GLY A 189 10.80 4.89 9.47
N LEU A 190 9.52 5.15 9.72
CA LEU A 190 8.78 6.19 9.00
C LEU A 190 9.23 7.62 9.35
N SER A 191 9.43 7.93 10.68
CA SER A 191 9.82 9.28 11.11
C SER A 191 11.30 9.58 10.92
N ALA A 192 12.17 8.58 11.06
CA ALA A 192 13.60 8.77 10.86
C ALA A 192 13.92 9.11 9.40
N GLY A 193 12.96 8.89 8.49
CA GLY A 193 13.16 8.90 7.06
C GLY A 193 14.40 8.06 6.80
N PHE A 194 14.33 6.91 6.21
CA PHE A 194 15.54 6.21 5.81
C PHE A 194 16.29 7.07 4.79
N PHE A 195 16.84 8.20 5.28
CA PHE A 195 17.71 9.07 4.53
C PHE A 195 19.08 8.42 4.60
N ASP A 196 19.42 7.59 3.62
CA ASP A 196 20.76 7.07 3.69
C ASP A 196 21.48 7.06 2.37
N GLU A 197 22.57 7.83 2.40
CA GLU A 197 23.65 7.73 1.44
C GLU A 197 24.42 6.41 1.60
N ASP A 198 24.19 5.64 2.68
CA ASP A 198 24.87 4.37 3.00
C ASP A 198 23.87 3.17 3.12
N ALA A 199 23.06 2.94 2.09
CA ALA A 199 22.15 1.80 2.02
C ALA A 199 22.84 0.42 2.22
N SER A 200 24.18 0.35 2.14
CA SER A 200 24.96 -0.87 2.36
C SER A 200 25.08 -1.29 3.84
N MET A 201 24.88 -0.38 4.79
CA MET A 201 24.97 -0.68 6.24
C MET A 201 23.64 -1.14 6.88
N TYR A 202 22.50 -0.99 6.18
CA TYR A 202 21.17 -1.23 6.75
C TYR A 202 20.36 -2.32 6.05
N SER A 203 20.95 -3.10 5.12
CA SER A 203 20.24 -4.20 4.46
C SER A 203 19.63 -5.18 5.47
N ASP A 204 20.38 -5.56 6.50
CA ASP A 204 19.91 -6.49 7.54
C ASP A 204 18.78 -5.90 8.40
N GLY A 205 18.79 -4.56 8.62
CA GLY A 205 17.74 -3.87 9.37
C GLY A 205 16.42 -3.76 8.61
N ILE A 206 16.47 -3.50 7.30
CA ILE A 206 15.27 -3.41 6.45
C ILE A 206 14.60 -4.78 6.33
N ASP A 207 15.38 -5.84 6.09
CA ASP A 207 14.86 -7.21 6.04
C ASP A 207 14.22 -7.62 7.38
N GLY A 208 14.75 -7.11 8.51
CA GLY A 208 14.16 -7.27 9.84
C GLY A 208 12.78 -6.62 9.96
N PHE A 209 12.62 -5.36 9.53
CA PHE A 209 11.34 -4.64 9.58
C PHE A 209 10.28 -5.28 8.69
N GLU A 210 10.67 -5.77 7.53
CA GLU A 210 9.77 -6.50 6.63
C GLU A 210 9.31 -7.84 7.25
N ALA A 211 10.24 -8.56 7.90
CA ALA A 211 9.92 -9.81 8.58
C ALA A 211 8.95 -9.56 9.77
N GLU A 212 9.21 -8.53 10.57
CA GLU A 212 8.33 -8.13 11.68
C GLU A 212 6.93 -7.72 11.19
N ALA A 213 6.85 -6.93 10.13
CA ALA A 213 5.57 -6.51 9.53
C ALA A 213 4.78 -7.72 8.97
N ASN A 214 5.47 -8.64 8.30
CA ASN A 214 4.86 -9.87 7.79
C ASN A 214 4.34 -10.76 8.92
N GLU A 215 5.13 -10.96 9.98
CA GLU A 215 4.75 -11.75 11.13
C GLU A 215 3.56 -11.12 11.87
N PHE A 216 3.60 -9.81 12.09
CA PHE A 216 2.53 -9.06 12.72
C PHE A 216 1.21 -9.21 11.95
N ALA A 217 1.22 -8.93 10.64
CA ALA A 217 0.04 -9.06 9.79
C ALA A 217 -0.52 -10.49 9.79
N ALA A 218 0.34 -11.49 9.63
CA ALA A 218 -0.05 -12.90 9.62
C ALA A 218 -0.69 -13.32 10.96
N ASN A 219 -0.09 -12.93 12.09
CA ASN A 219 -0.59 -13.27 13.43
C ASN A 219 -1.87 -12.50 13.79
N LEU A 220 -2.00 -11.25 13.33
CA LEU A 220 -3.20 -10.45 13.57
C LEU A 220 -4.39 -11.02 12.81
N LEU A 221 -4.20 -11.48 11.57
CA LEU A 221 -5.24 -12.14 10.77
C LEU A 221 -5.59 -13.53 11.31
N ILE A 222 -4.58 -14.36 11.52
CA ILE A 222 -4.76 -15.75 11.95
C ILE A 222 -3.67 -16.10 12.97
N PRO A 223 -3.97 -16.02 14.28
CA PRO A 223 -2.98 -16.30 15.32
C PRO A 223 -2.33 -17.67 15.16
N GLU A 224 -0.99 -17.73 15.22
CA GLU A 224 -0.22 -18.94 14.91
C GLU A 224 -0.58 -20.12 15.81
N HIS A 225 -0.87 -19.86 17.10
CA HIS A 225 -1.28 -20.92 18.05
C HIS A 225 -2.65 -21.55 17.70
N ILE A 226 -3.51 -20.85 16.97
CA ILE A 226 -4.77 -21.38 16.42
C ILE A 226 -4.48 -22.08 15.10
N TRP A 227 -3.69 -21.43 14.23
CA TRP A 227 -3.41 -21.93 12.90
C TRP A 227 -2.71 -23.29 12.89
N SER A 228 -1.63 -23.42 13.68
CA SER A 228 -0.82 -24.64 13.74
C SER A 228 -1.62 -25.90 14.17
N ARG A 229 -2.71 -25.70 14.91
CA ARG A 229 -3.58 -26.78 15.41
C ARG A 229 -4.87 -26.94 14.61
N SER A 230 -5.10 -26.08 13.61
CA SER A 230 -6.36 -26.07 12.87
C SER A 230 -6.42 -27.15 11.81
N PRO A 231 -7.53 -27.92 11.71
CA PRO A 231 -7.79 -28.79 10.57
C PRO A 231 -7.85 -28.05 9.22
N ALA A 232 -8.15 -26.76 9.22
CA ALA A 232 -8.19 -25.92 8.02
C ALA A 232 -6.85 -25.94 7.26
N ARG A 233 -5.71 -25.99 7.99
CA ARG A 233 -4.37 -25.97 7.40
C ARG A 233 -4.13 -27.10 6.39
N ILE A 234 -4.69 -28.29 6.66
CA ILE A 234 -4.55 -29.47 5.80
C ILE A 234 -5.80 -29.78 4.99
N ALA A 235 -6.83 -28.92 5.07
CA ALA A 235 -8.12 -29.16 4.43
C ALA A 235 -8.00 -29.19 2.91
N LYS A 236 -8.77 -30.10 2.30
CA LYS A 236 -8.98 -30.19 0.84
C LYS A 236 -10.35 -29.67 0.42
N SER A 237 -11.24 -29.39 1.38
CA SER A 237 -12.59 -28.84 1.19
C SER A 237 -12.74 -27.51 1.89
N SER A 238 -13.77 -26.74 1.54
CA SER A 238 -14.02 -25.40 2.10
C SER A 238 -14.53 -25.43 3.53
N GLU A 239 -15.26 -26.48 3.93
CA GLU A 239 -15.98 -26.51 5.23
C GLU A 239 -15.08 -26.27 6.47
N PRO A 240 -13.92 -26.93 6.66
CA PRO A 240 -13.06 -26.63 7.80
C PRO A 240 -12.49 -25.21 7.77
N ILE A 241 -12.32 -24.64 6.59
CA ILE A 241 -11.80 -23.30 6.34
C ILE A 241 -12.85 -22.25 6.74
N GLU A 242 -14.08 -22.43 6.27
CA GLU A 242 -15.21 -21.56 6.60
C GLU A 242 -15.52 -21.60 8.10
N LYS A 243 -15.51 -22.77 8.75
CA LYS A 243 -15.65 -22.90 10.21
C LYS A 243 -14.55 -22.16 10.99
N LEU A 244 -13.32 -22.17 10.50
CA LEU A 244 -12.25 -21.41 11.16
C LEU A 244 -12.45 -19.90 10.95
N ALA A 245 -12.86 -19.48 9.76
CA ALA A 245 -13.16 -18.07 9.46
C ALA A 245 -14.26 -17.53 10.38
N ASP A 246 -15.35 -18.27 10.55
CA ASP A 246 -16.45 -17.92 11.47
C ASP A 246 -15.96 -17.80 12.92
N LYS A 247 -15.13 -18.75 13.37
CA LYS A 247 -14.54 -18.73 14.72
C LYS A 247 -13.66 -17.51 14.96
N LEU A 248 -12.87 -17.12 13.97
CA LEU A 248 -11.96 -15.97 14.03
C LEU A 248 -12.66 -14.64 13.71
N LYS A 249 -13.89 -14.69 13.23
CA LYS A 249 -14.65 -13.54 12.73
C LYS A 249 -13.91 -12.79 11.62
N ILE A 250 -13.41 -13.51 10.63
CA ILE A 250 -12.73 -12.97 9.45
C ILE A 250 -13.35 -13.53 8.17
N HIS A 251 -13.10 -12.86 7.05
CA HIS A 251 -13.55 -13.37 5.76
C HIS A 251 -12.77 -14.65 5.38
N PRO A 252 -13.43 -15.71 4.89
CA PRO A 252 -12.77 -16.99 4.57
C PRO A 252 -11.71 -16.88 3.48
N ALA A 253 -11.78 -15.88 2.59
CA ALA A 253 -10.74 -15.60 1.59
C ALA A 253 -9.34 -15.49 2.20
N ILE A 254 -9.22 -14.90 3.39
CA ILE A 254 -7.96 -14.73 4.11
C ILE A 254 -7.32 -16.09 4.42
N ILE A 255 -8.11 -17.05 4.88
CA ILE A 255 -7.63 -18.40 5.19
C ILE A 255 -7.31 -19.17 3.90
N PHE A 256 -8.15 -19.03 2.86
CA PHE A 256 -7.86 -19.62 1.56
C PHE A 256 -6.52 -19.08 0.99
N GLY A 257 -6.27 -17.78 1.10
CA GLY A 257 -5.01 -17.15 0.69
C GLY A 257 -3.81 -17.72 1.45
N ARG A 258 -3.89 -17.82 2.78
CA ARG A 258 -2.82 -18.39 3.61
C ARG A 258 -2.49 -19.84 3.23
N ILE A 259 -3.51 -20.68 3.00
CA ILE A 259 -3.31 -22.07 2.56
C ILE A 259 -2.56 -22.13 1.23
N ARG A 260 -2.95 -21.30 0.26
CA ARG A 260 -2.32 -21.22 -1.06
C ARG A 260 -0.85 -20.81 -0.96
N MET A 261 -0.56 -19.83 -0.14
CA MET A 261 0.80 -19.35 0.10
C MET A 261 1.67 -20.44 0.77
N GLU A 262 1.19 -21.09 1.85
CA GLU A 262 1.95 -22.13 2.56
C GLU A 262 2.21 -23.36 1.69
N ARG A 263 1.23 -23.75 0.85
CA ARG A 263 1.36 -24.90 -0.06
C ARG A 263 2.08 -24.55 -1.34
N LYS A 264 2.37 -23.27 -1.60
CA LYS A 264 2.90 -22.76 -2.88
C LYS A 264 2.08 -23.24 -4.08
N ASP A 265 0.77 -23.41 -3.88
CA ASP A 265 -0.18 -23.83 -4.91
C ASP A 265 -1.29 -22.79 -5.07
N TYR A 266 -1.15 -21.97 -6.10
CA TYR A 266 -2.07 -20.88 -6.40
C TYR A 266 -3.24 -21.31 -7.28
N SER A 267 -3.33 -22.57 -7.68
CA SER A 267 -4.45 -23.12 -8.44
C SER A 267 -5.65 -23.49 -7.56
N ILE A 268 -5.39 -23.94 -6.31
CA ILE A 268 -6.43 -24.35 -5.38
C ILE A 268 -7.25 -23.14 -4.89
N PHE A 269 -8.54 -23.33 -4.69
CA PHE A 269 -9.46 -22.32 -4.13
C PHE A 269 -9.45 -20.96 -4.87
N SER A 270 -9.03 -20.91 -6.14
CA SER A 270 -8.84 -19.66 -6.88
C SER A 270 -10.13 -18.83 -7.05
N ASN A 271 -11.30 -19.44 -6.94
CA ASN A 271 -12.62 -18.80 -7.01
C ASN A 271 -13.17 -18.36 -5.63
N LYS A 272 -12.42 -18.56 -4.53
CA LYS A 272 -12.84 -18.27 -3.15
C LYS A 272 -12.20 -16.99 -2.57
N LEU A 273 -11.51 -16.21 -3.37
CA LEU A 273 -10.67 -15.10 -2.91
C LEU A 273 -11.34 -13.73 -2.96
N GLY A 274 -12.60 -13.62 -3.35
CA GLY A 274 -13.33 -12.34 -3.40
C GLY A 274 -12.68 -11.36 -4.40
N ARG A 275 -12.55 -11.76 -5.68
CA ARG A 275 -11.94 -10.91 -6.71
C ARG A 275 -12.79 -9.68 -6.99
N GLY A 276 -12.14 -8.53 -7.20
CA GLY A 276 -12.78 -7.27 -7.62
C GLY A 276 -13.40 -6.45 -6.50
N LEU A 277 -13.61 -7.02 -5.31
CA LEU A 277 -14.38 -6.36 -4.26
C LEU A 277 -13.65 -5.12 -3.71
N ALA A 278 -12.37 -5.22 -3.37
CA ALA A 278 -11.62 -4.09 -2.83
C ALA A 278 -11.47 -2.96 -3.85
N GLN A 279 -11.14 -3.27 -5.11
CA GLN A 279 -11.07 -2.27 -6.18
C GLN A 279 -12.40 -1.57 -6.41
N GLY A 280 -13.50 -2.33 -6.48
CA GLY A 280 -14.83 -1.78 -6.69
C GLY A 280 -15.27 -0.80 -5.61
N LEU A 281 -14.82 -1.01 -4.37
CA LEU A 281 -15.18 -0.15 -3.24
C LEU A 281 -14.27 1.08 -3.09
N LEU A 282 -12.98 0.94 -3.37
CA LEU A 282 -11.99 1.96 -3.06
C LEU A 282 -11.62 2.86 -4.25
N LEU A 283 -11.67 2.33 -5.49
CA LEU A 283 -11.33 3.10 -6.68
C LEU A 283 -12.54 3.77 -7.35
N ASN A 284 -13.73 3.13 -7.34
CA ASN A 284 -14.91 3.67 -8.02
C ASN A 284 -15.64 4.79 -7.26
N ASN A 285 -15.24 5.12 -6.03
CA ASN A 285 -15.85 6.19 -5.24
C ASN A 285 -15.15 7.55 -5.36
N ALA A 286 -14.02 7.65 -6.05
CA ALA A 286 -13.36 8.93 -6.29
C ALA A 286 -14.19 9.87 -7.18
N GLU A 287 -15.15 9.33 -7.95
CA GLU A 287 -16.00 10.11 -8.88
C GLU A 287 -17.31 10.64 -8.26
N LYS A 288 -17.65 10.30 -7.00
CA LYS A 288 -18.97 10.62 -6.42
C LYS A 288 -18.97 11.57 -5.22
N GLU A 289 -17.81 11.94 -4.69
CA GLU A 289 -17.75 12.86 -3.53
C GLU A 289 -17.55 14.34 -3.93
N ASP A 290 -17.34 14.65 -5.20
CA ASP A 290 -17.19 16.02 -5.72
C ASP A 290 -18.43 16.51 -6.55
N ALA A 291 -19.59 15.86 -6.41
CA ALA A 291 -20.82 16.28 -7.10
C ALA A 291 -21.84 16.88 -6.13
#